data_c9d02db62ad63176dab298a8259a988d
#
_entry.id   c9d02db62ad63176dab298a8259a988d
#
_cell.length_a   1.000
_cell.length_b   1.000
_cell.length_c   1.000
_cell.angle_alpha   90.00
_cell.angle_beta   90.00
_cell.angle_gamma   90.00
#
_symmetry.space_group_name_H-M   'P 1'
#
loop_
_entity.id
_entity.type
_entity.pdbx_description
1 polymer ?
#
loop_
_entity_poly.entity_id
_entity_poly.type
_entity_poly.pdbx_seq_one_letter_code
_entity_poly.pdbx_strand_id
1 'polypeptide(L)'
;FRYKLLAQEASIFRKLTVEDNLRAILQTRNLSKKEQDKKIDDLLEEFNITHIRTRLGMQLSGGERRRVEIARGLALEPHFILLDEPFAGIDPLAVADIQGIISYLKERGMGILITDHNVRETLQIVDRAYIMNSGQILLEGDSDTIANSELARKFYLGEDFKL
;
A
#
# COMPACT_ATOMS: atom_id res chain seq x y z
N PHE A 1 7.62 -16.68 8.58
CA PHE A 1 7.16 -15.71 7.56
C PHE A 1 6.38 -14.61 8.25
N ARG A 2 6.87 -13.37 8.20
CA ARG A 2 6.12 -12.21 8.69
C ARG A 2 5.49 -11.54 7.47
N TYR A 3 4.17 -11.56 7.38
CA TYR A 3 3.40 -10.83 6.38
C TYR A 3 2.48 -9.82 7.05
N LYS A 4 2.11 -8.78 6.31
CA LYS A 4 1.13 -7.78 6.75
C LYS A 4 0.07 -7.59 5.67
N LEU A 5 -1.20 -7.68 6.05
CA LEU A 5 -2.33 -7.32 5.21
C LEU A 5 -2.75 -5.88 5.52
N LEU A 6 -2.89 -5.07 4.49
CA LEU A 6 -3.54 -3.76 4.51
C LEU A 6 -4.82 -3.87 3.68
N ALA A 7 -5.94 -4.02 4.37
CA ALA A 7 -7.26 -4.13 3.77
C ALA A 7 -7.68 -2.82 3.08
N GLN A 8 -8.68 -2.90 2.21
CA GLN A 8 -9.31 -1.77 1.54
C GLN A 8 -9.91 -0.80 2.57
N GLU A 9 -10.61 -1.33 3.57
CA GLU A 9 -11.17 -0.51 4.64
C GLU A 9 -10.09 0.07 5.54
N ALA A 10 -10.27 1.34 5.89
CA ALA A 10 -9.33 2.07 6.74
C ALA A 10 -9.13 1.37 8.09
N SER A 11 -7.91 0.86 8.31
CA SER A 11 -7.54 0.15 9.54
C SER A 11 -7.00 1.08 10.63
N ILE A 12 -6.90 2.39 10.36
CA ILE A 12 -6.38 3.38 11.30
C ILE A 12 -7.28 3.55 12.52
N PHE A 13 -6.69 3.70 13.70
CA PHE A 13 -7.42 4.07 14.91
C PHE A 13 -7.80 5.55 14.84
N ARG A 14 -9.05 5.83 14.47
CA ARG A 14 -9.53 7.17 14.11
C ARG A 14 -9.41 8.21 15.24
N LYS A 15 -9.50 7.78 16.49
CA LYS A 15 -9.43 8.64 17.69
C LYS A 15 -8.02 8.75 18.29
N LEU A 16 -7.04 8.08 17.73
CA LEU A 16 -5.64 8.20 18.11
C LEU A 16 -4.92 9.14 17.16
N THR A 17 -3.84 9.77 17.66
CA THR A 17 -2.92 10.55 16.82
C THR A 17 -2.16 9.62 15.86
N VAL A 18 -1.50 10.18 14.85
CA VAL A 18 -0.63 9.42 13.96
C VAL A 18 0.47 8.72 14.77
N GLU A 19 1.12 9.43 15.69
CA GLU A 19 2.12 8.86 16.58
C GLU A 19 1.57 7.71 17.40
N ASP A 20 0.39 7.87 18.01
CA ASP A 20 -0.22 6.84 18.84
C ASP A 20 -0.66 5.63 18.03
N ASN A 21 -1.03 5.81 16.76
CA ASN A 21 -1.31 4.73 15.83
C ASN A 21 -0.07 3.85 15.58
N LEU A 22 1.10 4.45 15.41
CA LEU A 22 2.38 3.74 15.27
C LEU A 22 2.78 3.08 16.60
N ARG A 23 2.69 3.81 17.70
CA ARG A 23 3.01 3.34 19.05
C ARG A 23 2.19 2.12 19.45
N ALA A 24 0.88 2.12 19.18
CA ALA A 24 -0.01 1.00 19.52
C ALA A 24 0.45 -0.33 18.88
N ILE A 25 1.01 -0.27 17.67
CA ILE A 25 1.57 -1.46 17.02
C ILE A 25 2.93 -1.84 17.62
N LEU A 26 3.79 -0.86 17.89
CA LEU A 26 5.11 -1.11 18.47
C LEU A 26 5.05 -1.68 19.92
N GLN A 27 3.99 -1.38 20.67
CA GLN A 27 3.76 -1.97 21.98
C GLN A 27 3.59 -3.50 21.96
N THR A 28 3.23 -4.07 20.79
CA THR A 28 3.17 -5.53 20.63
C THR A 28 4.55 -6.18 20.50
N ARG A 29 5.61 -5.35 20.38
CA ARG A 29 7.00 -5.80 20.30
C ARG A 29 7.69 -5.59 21.64
N ASN A 30 8.65 -6.43 21.94
CA ASN A 30 9.48 -6.29 23.14
C ASN A 30 10.57 -5.23 22.92
N LEU A 31 10.15 -3.95 22.80
CA LEU A 31 11.01 -2.79 22.60
C LEU A 31 10.90 -1.85 23.80
N SER A 32 12.02 -1.29 24.23
CA SER A 32 12.03 -0.21 25.22
C SER A 32 11.32 1.04 24.67
N LYS A 33 10.88 1.94 25.56
CA LYS A 33 10.23 3.18 25.15
C LYS A 33 11.12 4.01 24.20
N LYS A 34 12.43 4.08 24.48
CA LYS A 34 13.40 4.81 23.65
C LYS A 34 13.51 4.23 22.23
N GLU A 35 13.50 2.90 22.11
CA GLU A 35 13.51 2.23 20.80
C GLU A 35 12.21 2.44 20.03
N GLN A 36 11.06 2.41 20.74
CA GLN A 36 9.77 2.73 20.13
C GLN A 36 9.74 4.17 19.60
N ASP A 37 10.17 5.15 20.43
CA ASP A 37 10.20 6.56 20.05
C ASP A 37 11.08 6.78 18.81
N LYS A 38 12.30 6.22 18.80
CA LYS A 38 13.18 6.28 17.63
C LYS A 38 12.52 5.69 16.39
N LYS A 39 11.91 4.53 16.51
CA LYS A 39 11.28 3.84 15.37
C LYS A 39 10.06 4.61 14.84
N ILE A 40 9.33 5.31 15.71
CA ILE A 40 8.25 6.21 15.31
C ILE A 40 8.83 7.39 14.52
N ASP A 41 9.90 8.02 15.02
CA ASP A 41 10.54 9.14 14.34
C ASP A 41 11.04 8.71 12.95
N ASP A 42 11.74 7.59 12.86
CA ASP A 42 12.24 7.02 11.60
C ASP A 42 11.08 6.78 10.58
N LEU A 43 9.96 6.19 11.03
CA LEU A 43 8.79 5.93 10.18
C LEU A 43 8.08 7.21 9.74
N LEU A 44 7.95 8.20 10.63
CA LEU A 44 7.32 9.49 10.31
C LEU A 44 8.13 10.23 9.24
N GLU A 45 9.45 10.19 9.33
CA GLU A 45 10.36 10.79 8.36
C GLU A 45 10.34 10.02 7.03
N GLU A 46 10.51 8.70 7.06
CA GLU A 46 10.53 7.80 5.89
C GLU A 46 9.29 7.96 5.01
N PHE A 47 8.10 8.11 5.62
CA PHE A 47 6.83 8.25 4.90
C PHE A 47 6.35 9.68 4.73
N ASN A 48 7.21 10.67 5.06
CA ASN A 48 6.91 12.11 4.96
C ASN A 48 5.58 12.49 5.63
N ILE A 49 5.37 11.98 6.86
CA ILE A 49 4.16 12.22 7.67
C ILE A 49 4.45 12.88 9.02
N THR A 50 5.67 13.41 9.20
CA THR A 50 6.08 14.11 10.44
C THR A 50 5.19 15.32 10.72
N HIS A 51 4.78 16.05 9.68
CA HIS A 51 3.94 17.25 9.78
C HIS A 51 2.50 16.98 10.28
N ILE A 52 2.07 15.72 10.25
CA ILE A 52 0.75 15.28 10.75
C ILE A 52 0.86 14.43 12.03
N ARG A 53 2.03 14.33 12.65
CA ARG A 53 2.33 13.49 13.82
C ARG A 53 1.25 13.53 14.92
N THR A 54 0.78 14.72 15.24
CA THR A 54 -0.19 14.97 16.32
C THR A 54 -1.65 15.02 15.86
N ARG A 55 -1.91 14.91 14.55
CA ARG A 55 -3.28 14.87 14.03
C ARG A 55 -3.95 13.54 14.36
N LEU A 56 -5.25 13.61 14.64
CA LEU A 56 -6.07 12.40 14.83
C LEU A 56 -6.32 11.71 13.49
N GLY A 57 -6.40 10.37 13.52
CA GLY A 57 -6.65 9.56 12.33
C GLY A 57 -7.91 9.98 11.55
N MET A 58 -8.93 10.52 12.24
CA MET A 58 -10.16 11.01 11.62
C MET A 58 -10.00 12.33 10.84
N GLN A 59 -8.90 13.04 11.03
CA GLN A 59 -8.61 14.34 10.40
C GLN A 59 -7.74 14.21 9.15
N LEU A 60 -7.31 13.00 8.82
CA LEU A 60 -6.41 12.74 7.71
C LEU A 60 -7.17 12.66 6.39
N SER A 61 -6.57 13.21 5.33
CA SER A 61 -6.99 12.94 3.95
C SER A 61 -6.84 11.46 3.60
N GLY A 62 -7.42 11.02 2.48
CA GLY A 62 -7.29 9.64 2.01
C GLY A 62 -5.83 9.22 1.83
N GLY A 63 -5.04 10.04 1.15
CA GLY A 63 -3.61 9.79 0.92
C GLY A 63 -2.77 9.80 2.21
N GLU A 64 -2.96 10.80 3.08
CA GLU A 64 -2.29 10.84 4.39
C GLU A 64 -2.61 9.60 5.23
N ARG A 65 -3.88 9.20 5.24
CA ARG A 65 -4.33 8.01 5.95
C ARG A 65 -3.64 6.75 5.41
N ARG A 66 -3.59 6.59 4.08
CA ARG A 66 -2.95 5.42 3.47
C ARG A 66 -1.46 5.35 3.78
N ARG A 67 -0.75 6.48 3.76
CA ARG A 67 0.66 6.54 4.18
C ARG A 67 0.85 6.10 5.63
N VAL A 68 0.00 6.57 6.55
CA VAL A 68 0.04 6.15 7.97
C VAL A 68 -0.26 4.66 8.13
N GLU A 69 -1.18 4.09 7.37
CA GLU A 69 -1.49 2.66 7.40
C GLU A 69 -0.32 1.81 6.92
N ILE A 70 0.36 2.23 5.85
CA ILE A 70 1.56 1.56 5.35
C ILE A 70 2.67 1.64 6.39
N ALA A 71 2.99 2.83 6.91
CA ALA A 71 3.98 3.03 7.96
C ALA A 71 3.70 2.16 9.19
N ARG A 72 2.44 2.08 9.61
CA ARG A 72 1.99 1.24 10.71
C ARG A 72 2.19 -0.26 10.42
N GLY A 73 1.95 -0.68 9.18
CA GLY A 73 2.23 -2.04 8.73
C GLY A 73 3.71 -2.40 8.82
N LEU A 74 4.56 -1.46 8.41
CA LEU A 74 6.01 -1.61 8.38
C LEU A 74 6.67 -1.53 9.77
N ALA A 75 6.00 -0.95 10.77
CA ALA A 75 6.46 -0.96 12.15
C ALA A 75 6.77 -2.38 12.69
N LEU A 76 6.14 -3.41 12.11
CA LEU A 76 6.37 -4.82 12.44
C LEU A 76 7.52 -5.47 11.63
N GLU A 77 8.16 -4.73 10.70
CA GLU A 77 9.22 -5.23 9.81
C GLU A 77 8.80 -6.53 9.08
N PRO A 78 7.72 -6.49 8.29
CA PRO A 78 7.30 -7.65 7.53
C PRO A 78 8.27 -7.90 6.38
N HIS A 79 8.40 -9.16 5.94
CA HIS A 79 9.11 -9.52 4.71
C HIS A 79 8.21 -9.43 3.47
N PHE A 80 6.89 -9.44 3.71
CA PHE A 80 5.88 -9.44 2.66
C PHE A 80 4.66 -8.61 3.07
N ILE A 81 4.14 -7.80 2.15
CA ILE A 81 2.95 -6.99 2.36
C ILE A 81 1.88 -7.31 1.31
N LEU A 82 0.64 -7.44 1.76
CA LEU A 82 -0.53 -7.58 0.90
C LEU A 82 -1.30 -6.27 0.95
N LEU A 83 -1.54 -5.67 -0.19
CA LEU A 83 -2.28 -4.42 -0.37
C LEU A 83 -3.59 -4.74 -1.08
N ASP A 84 -4.69 -4.58 -0.36
CA ASP A 84 -6.03 -4.79 -0.92
C ASP A 84 -6.60 -3.42 -1.33
N GLU A 85 -6.82 -3.25 -2.63
CA GLU A 85 -7.29 -2.03 -3.28
C GLU A 85 -6.57 -0.75 -2.78
N PRO A 86 -5.22 -0.66 -2.88
CA PRO A 86 -4.47 0.46 -2.32
C PRO A 86 -4.81 1.82 -2.95
N PHE A 87 -5.39 1.84 -4.15
CA PHE A 87 -5.72 3.06 -4.88
C PHE A 87 -7.20 3.46 -4.77
N ALA A 88 -8.02 2.66 -4.07
CA ALA A 88 -9.45 2.93 -3.94
C ALA A 88 -9.72 4.18 -3.09
N GLY A 89 -10.55 5.09 -3.61
CA GLY A 89 -11.05 6.25 -2.87
C GLY A 89 -10.00 7.32 -2.54
N ILE A 90 -8.88 7.34 -3.24
CA ILE A 90 -7.86 8.40 -3.13
C ILE A 90 -7.79 9.23 -4.41
N ASP A 91 -7.33 10.47 -4.28
CA ASP A 91 -7.20 11.37 -5.42
C ASP A 91 -5.98 10.99 -6.31
N PRO A 92 -5.97 11.41 -7.60
CA PRO A 92 -4.90 11.03 -8.54
C PRO A 92 -3.48 11.44 -8.11
N LEU A 93 -3.32 12.54 -7.39
CA LEU A 93 -2.01 12.96 -6.88
C LEU A 93 -1.54 12.01 -5.78
N ALA A 94 -2.45 11.61 -4.88
CA ALA A 94 -2.15 10.65 -3.84
C ALA A 94 -1.90 9.23 -4.40
N VAL A 95 -2.46 8.86 -5.55
CA VAL A 95 -2.13 7.61 -6.25
C VAL A 95 -0.64 7.56 -6.59
N ALA A 96 -0.12 8.62 -7.24
CA ALA A 96 1.30 8.69 -7.60
C ALA A 96 2.23 8.59 -6.37
N ASP A 97 1.83 9.21 -5.27
CA ASP A 97 2.56 9.11 -4.00
C ASP A 97 2.60 7.68 -3.45
N ILE A 98 1.46 6.97 -3.48
CA ILE A 98 1.39 5.57 -3.02
C ILE A 98 2.16 4.65 -3.95
N GLN A 99 2.11 4.87 -5.27
CA GLN A 99 2.94 4.16 -6.23
C GLN A 99 4.44 4.33 -5.92
N GLY A 100 4.87 5.56 -5.62
CA GLY A 100 6.25 5.85 -5.20
C GLY A 100 6.66 5.08 -3.94
N ILE A 101 5.78 5.01 -2.94
CA ILE A 101 6.02 4.22 -1.72
C ILE A 101 6.13 2.73 -2.03
N ILE A 102 5.24 2.19 -2.86
CA ILE A 102 5.27 0.76 -3.24
C ILE A 102 6.57 0.43 -3.98
N SER A 103 6.96 1.26 -4.94
CA SER A 103 8.23 1.11 -5.68
C SER A 103 9.45 1.15 -4.75
N TYR A 104 9.49 2.11 -3.84
CA TYR A 104 10.54 2.20 -2.82
C TYR A 104 10.64 0.94 -1.95
N LEU A 105 9.50 0.39 -1.49
CA LEU A 105 9.50 -0.83 -0.69
C LEU A 105 9.98 -2.05 -1.49
N LYS A 106 9.60 -2.11 -2.78
CA LYS A 106 10.06 -3.15 -3.70
C LYS A 106 11.58 -3.11 -3.88
N GLU A 107 12.16 -1.92 -4.09
CA GLU A 107 13.61 -1.72 -4.22
C GLU A 107 14.38 -2.16 -2.96
N ARG A 108 13.77 -2.09 -1.80
CA ARG A 108 14.30 -2.60 -0.53
C ARG A 108 14.18 -4.12 -0.37
N GLY A 109 13.72 -4.83 -1.40
CA GLY A 109 13.59 -6.30 -1.41
C GLY A 109 12.35 -6.83 -0.70
N MET A 110 11.34 -5.98 -0.47
CA MET A 110 10.07 -6.42 0.13
C MET A 110 9.20 -7.08 -0.94
N GLY A 111 8.66 -8.26 -0.64
CA GLY A 111 7.63 -8.89 -1.46
C GLY A 111 6.30 -8.14 -1.31
N ILE A 112 5.68 -7.77 -2.44
CA ILE A 112 4.41 -7.03 -2.43
C ILE A 112 3.40 -7.73 -3.32
N LEU A 113 2.22 -8.02 -2.78
CA LEU A 113 1.06 -8.48 -3.52
C LEU A 113 -0.02 -7.40 -3.48
N ILE A 114 -0.54 -7.03 -4.65
CA ILE A 114 -1.57 -6.01 -4.81
C ILE A 114 -2.80 -6.66 -5.44
N THR A 115 -3.97 -6.41 -4.88
CA THR A 115 -5.26 -6.59 -5.54
C THR A 115 -5.86 -5.23 -5.80
N ASP A 116 -6.21 -4.89 -7.04
CA ASP A 116 -6.85 -3.62 -7.37
C ASP A 116 -7.63 -3.74 -8.68
N HIS A 117 -8.68 -2.94 -8.80
CA HIS A 117 -9.45 -2.80 -10.04
C HIS A 117 -8.95 -1.63 -10.91
N ASN A 118 -8.07 -0.76 -10.37
CA ASN A 118 -7.39 0.30 -11.12
C ASN A 118 -6.20 -0.30 -11.89
N VAL A 119 -6.50 -0.93 -13.01
CA VAL A 119 -5.53 -1.74 -13.75
C VAL A 119 -4.33 -0.91 -14.23
N ARG A 120 -4.57 0.31 -14.74
CA ARG A 120 -3.51 1.18 -15.26
C ARG A 120 -2.48 1.51 -14.17
N GLU A 121 -2.97 1.98 -13.03
CA GLU A 121 -2.14 2.37 -11.89
C GLU A 121 -1.35 1.18 -11.33
N THR A 122 -1.98 0.01 -11.34
CA THR A 122 -1.36 -1.24 -10.86
C THR A 122 -0.28 -1.72 -11.82
N LEU A 123 -0.57 -1.79 -13.13
CA LEU A 123 0.39 -2.28 -14.14
C LEU A 123 1.66 -1.42 -14.23
N GLN A 124 1.61 -0.15 -13.84
CA GLN A 124 2.79 0.73 -13.83
C GLN A 124 3.85 0.36 -12.80
N ILE A 125 3.51 -0.41 -11.77
CA ILE A 125 4.40 -0.65 -10.62
C ILE A 125 4.70 -2.13 -10.35
N VAL A 126 3.97 -3.05 -10.99
CA VAL A 126 4.14 -4.49 -10.76
C VAL A 126 5.13 -5.11 -11.74
N ASP A 127 5.84 -6.14 -11.30
CA ASP A 127 6.72 -6.93 -12.17
C ASP A 127 5.94 -8.04 -12.88
N ARG A 128 4.84 -8.49 -12.28
CA ARG A 128 3.97 -9.57 -12.79
C ARG A 128 2.54 -9.33 -12.35
N ALA A 129 1.61 -9.57 -13.25
CA ALA A 129 0.19 -9.45 -12.99
C ALA A 129 -0.57 -10.72 -13.37
N TYR A 130 -1.70 -10.93 -12.70
CA TYR A 130 -2.63 -12.02 -12.92
C TYR A 130 -4.02 -11.45 -13.08
N ILE A 131 -4.68 -11.77 -14.20
CA ILE A 131 -6.11 -11.48 -14.36
C ILE A 131 -6.90 -12.70 -13.91
N MET A 132 -7.78 -12.50 -12.93
CA MET A 132 -8.61 -13.55 -12.37
C MET A 132 -10.08 -13.33 -12.79
N ASN A 133 -10.76 -14.42 -13.15
CA ASN A 133 -12.19 -14.43 -13.37
C ASN A 133 -12.81 -15.73 -12.87
N SER A 134 -13.90 -15.63 -12.14
CA SER A 134 -14.65 -16.80 -11.64
C SER A 134 -13.77 -17.83 -10.91
N GLY A 135 -12.78 -17.33 -10.14
CA GLY A 135 -11.87 -18.18 -9.37
C GLY A 135 -10.73 -18.82 -10.16
N GLN A 136 -10.57 -18.46 -11.45
CA GLN A 136 -9.51 -18.97 -12.31
C GLN A 136 -8.61 -17.85 -12.81
N ILE A 137 -7.32 -18.15 -12.99
CA ILE A 137 -6.38 -17.25 -13.65
C ILE A 137 -6.62 -17.34 -15.15
N LEU A 138 -7.07 -16.24 -15.76
CA LEU A 138 -7.29 -16.16 -17.21
C LEU A 138 -6.02 -15.83 -17.97
N LEU A 139 -5.18 -14.99 -17.37
CA LEU A 139 -3.97 -14.47 -17.99
C LEU A 139 -2.95 -14.14 -16.91
N GLU A 140 -1.68 -14.38 -17.20
CA GLU A 140 -0.56 -13.94 -16.38
C GLU A 140 0.57 -13.42 -17.26
N GLY A 141 1.34 -12.47 -16.75
CA GLY A 141 2.50 -11.92 -17.46
C GLY A 141 3.00 -10.63 -16.83
N ASP A 142 3.96 -10.02 -17.48
CA ASP A 142 4.38 -8.65 -17.19
C ASP A 142 3.34 -7.62 -17.69
N SER A 143 3.57 -6.36 -17.39
CA SER A 143 2.65 -5.27 -17.73
C SER A 143 2.39 -5.17 -19.24
N ASP A 144 3.43 -5.37 -20.05
CA ASP A 144 3.32 -5.30 -21.51
C ASP A 144 2.50 -6.47 -22.07
N THR A 145 2.73 -7.67 -21.57
CA THR A 145 1.96 -8.87 -21.92
C THR A 145 0.48 -8.69 -21.61
N ILE A 146 0.16 -8.17 -20.43
CA ILE A 146 -1.23 -7.92 -20.01
C ILE A 146 -1.86 -6.81 -20.88
N ALA A 147 -1.19 -5.69 -21.07
CA ALA A 147 -1.72 -4.52 -21.81
C ALA A 147 -1.98 -4.82 -23.29
N ASN A 148 -1.19 -5.70 -23.90
CA ASN A 148 -1.30 -6.07 -25.32
C ASN A 148 -2.17 -7.32 -25.56
N SER A 149 -2.66 -7.96 -24.53
CA SER A 149 -3.51 -9.15 -24.66
C SER A 149 -4.91 -8.79 -25.15
N GLU A 150 -5.34 -9.40 -26.26
CA GLU A 150 -6.72 -9.29 -26.75
C GLU A 150 -7.74 -9.76 -25.72
N LEU A 151 -7.41 -10.81 -24.98
CA LEU A 151 -8.25 -11.35 -23.91
C LEU A 151 -8.42 -10.33 -22.78
N ALA A 152 -7.34 -9.70 -22.34
CA ALA A 152 -7.39 -8.68 -21.30
C ALA A 152 -8.20 -7.46 -21.76
N ARG A 153 -7.98 -6.98 -22.99
CA ARG A 153 -8.74 -5.86 -23.57
C ARG A 153 -10.22 -6.15 -23.66
N LYS A 154 -10.59 -7.31 -24.15
CA LYS A 154 -12.00 -7.72 -24.32
C LYS A 154 -12.77 -7.81 -22.99
N PHE A 155 -12.15 -8.30 -21.93
CA PHE A 155 -12.86 -8.62 -20.68
C PHE A 155 -12.62 -7.62 -19.55
N TYR A 156 -11.53 -6.83 -19.57
CA TYR A 156 -11.13 -5.99 -18.43
C TYR A 156 -10.67 -4.59 -18.77
N LEU A 157 -9.88 -4.42 -19.84
CA LEU A 157 -9.20 -3.16 -20.11
C LEU A 157 -9.99 -2.22 -21.00
N GLY A 158 -10.86 -2.77 -21.88
CA GLY A 158 -11.45 -2.04 -23.00
C GLY A 158 -10.49 -1.97 -24.20
N GLU A 159 -11.08 -1.82 -25.41
CA GLU A 159 -10.30 -1.85 -26.66
C GLU A 159 -9.31 -0.69 -26.77
N ASP A 160 -9.63 0.47 -26.22
CA ASP A 160 -8.83 1.70 -26.28
C ASP A 160 -7.79 1.82 -25.13
N PHE A 161 -7.57 0.77 -24.36
CA PHE A 161 -6.63 0.82 -23.23
C PHE A 161 -5.19 1.07 -23.71
N LYS A 162 -4.53 2.03 -23.04
CA LYS A 162 -3.10 2.37 -23.19
C LYS A 162 -2.48 2.51 -21.80
N LEU A 163 -1.33 1.92 -21.60
CA LEU A 163 -0.48 2.10 -20.43
C LEU A 163 0.11 3.49 -20.37
#